data_835377709ec3c5e8b3234eb215ec6bf5
#
_entry.id   835377709ec3c5e8b3234eb215ec6bf5
#
_cell.length_a   1.000
_cell.length_b   1.000
_cell.length_c   1.000
_cell.angle_alpha   90.00
_cell.angle_beta   90.00
_cell.angle_gamma   90.00
#
_symmetry.space_group_name_H-M   'P 1'
#
loop_
_entity.id
_entity.type
_entity.pdbx_description
1 polymer ?
#
loop_
_entity_poly.entity_id
_entity_poly.type
_entity_poly.pdbx_seq_one_letter_code
_entity_poly.pdbx_strand_id
1 'polypeptide(L)'
;MQNLKIHFLNTIWSDAMILESNKHYAFVDTGSLFYYPMIEKHVEEYNIKHIDFILLTHYHTDHYSNIKSLIENYKVDKLYMKHYYAIEGSTGSGSESNEEYLANEFRKYNEILDSAKEYNTEVIFIDEAKDNYYEINFQGNILELYDTDNKLYKLYSDPNSEYYNQKRFSENINSIAIFIKVNNNTVFLGGDATCSVTDIVELKGLTLKMLDKIYAKHNINTIDIYKSCHHGGGGTNTLELCEKLKAKYCIITNTARWLDNWPTYDNLKKANDKVEILPTDHQKYIFTIEDKITYEVIKDESLFLLLSKN
;
A
#
# COMPACT_ATOMS: atom_id res chain seq x y z
N MET A 1 -24.87 -11.29 -2.17
CA MET A 1 -23.56 -11.90 -1.90
C MET A 1 -22.53 -10.80 -1.98
N GLN A 2 -21.58 -10.76 -1.05
CA GLN A 2 -20.45 -9.86 -1.14
C GLN A 2 -19.57 -10.30 -2.32
N ASN A 3 -19.16 -9.36 -3.12
CA ASN A 3 -18.18 -9.55 -4.18
C ASN A 3 -17.17 -8.40 -4.14
N LEU A 4 -15.94 -8.71 -4.40
CA LEU A 4 -14.87 -7.72 -4.49
C LEU A 4 -13.92 -8.18 -5.59
N LYS A 5 -13.55 -7.24 -6.47
CA LYS A 5 -12.38 -7.43 -7.32
C LYS A 5 -11.26 -6.54 -6.86
N ILE A 6 -10.04 -7.02 -6.98
CA ILE A 6 -8.83 -6.25 -6.74
C ILE A 6 -7.96 -6.34 -7.98
N HIS A 7 -7.73 -5.19 -8.59
CA HIS A 7 -6.84 -5.06 -9.74
C HIS A 7 -5.46 -4.63 -9.23
N PHE A 8 -4.51 -5.52 -9.26
CA PHE A 8 -3.10 -5.19 -9.02
C PHE A 8 -2.49 -4.75 -10.34
N LEU A 9 -2.15 -3.48 -10.45
CA LEU A 9 -1.67 -2.92 -11.69
C LEU A 9 -0.22 -3.32 -11.97
N ASN A 10 0.17 -3.26 -13.23
CA ASN A 10 1.51 -3.56 -13.71
C ASN A 10 2.50 -2.44 -13.30
N THR A 11 2.97 -2.50 -12.08
CA THR A 11 3.96 -1.57 -11.51
C THR A 11 5.17 -2.32 -10.99
N ILE A 12 6.34 -1.67 -10.99
CA ILE A 12 7.59 -2.20 -10.44
C ILE A 12 8.10 -1.18 -9.43
N TRP A 13 8.37 -1.60 -8.20
CA TRP A 13 8.76 -0.72 -7.09
C TRP A 13 7.73 0.40 -6.88
N SER A 14 6.47 0.04 -6.91
CA SER A 14 5.39 1.01 -6.81
C SER A 14 4.06 0.29 -6.59
N ASP A 15 3.17 0.85 -5.81
CA ASP A 15 1.87 0.28 -5.53
C ASP A 15 0.75 1.11 -6.16
N ALA A 16 -0.05 0.45 -6.98
CA ALA A 16 -1.31 0.98 -7.49
C ALA A 16 -2.32 -0.16 -7.60
N MET A 17 -3.37 -0.09 -6.81
CA MET A 17 -4.41 -1.10 -6.78
C MET A 17 -5.79 -0.45 -6.93
N ILE A 18 -6.70 -1.13 -7.63
CA ILE A 18 -8.08 -0.67 -7.76
C ILE A 18 -9.00 -1.73 -7.17
N LEU A 19 -9.85 -1.32 -6.26
CA LEU A 19 -10.95 -2.11 -5.74
C LEU A 19 -12.19 -1.86 -6.61
N GLU A 20 -12.85 -2.93 -7.04
CA GLU A 20 -14.10 -2.86 -7.77
C GLU A 20 -15.17 -3.68 -7.04
N SER A 21 -16.33 -3.10 -6.79
CA SER A 21 -17.53 -3.79 -6.31
C SER A 21 -18.78 -3.10 -6.84
N ASN A 22 -19.69 -3.86 -7.45
CA ASN A 22 -20.97 -3.34 -7.98
C ASN A 22 -20.81 -2.13 -8.92
N LYS A 23 -19.75 -2.07 -9.73
CA LYS A 23 -19.37 -0.94 -10.61
C LYS A 23 -19.01 0.35 -9.84
N HIS A 24 -18.66 0.24 -8.59
CA HIS A 24 -17.99 1.26 -7.80
C HIS A 24 -16.50 0.96 -7.77
N TYR A 25 -15.70 2.00 -7.70
CA TYR A 25 -14.24 1.91 -7.78
C TYR A 25 -13.59 2.73 -6.69
N ALA A 26 -12.54 2.18 -6.13
CA ALA A 26 -11.69 2.87 -5.17
C ALA A 26 -10.23 2.53 -5.43
N PHE A 27 -9.32 3.41 -5.04
CA PHE A 27 -7.88 3.17 -5.15
C PHE A 27 -7.27 2.88 -3.79
N VAL A 28 -6.32 1.96 -3.76
CA VAL A 28 -5.35 1.79 -2.67
C VAL A 28 -3.99 2.06 -3.26
N ASP A 29 -3.38 3.15 -2.85
CA ASP A 29 -2.21 3.76 -3.46
C ASP A 29 -2.38 4.07 -4.96
N THR A 30 -1.55 4.95 -5.48
CA THR A 30 -1.69 5.46 -6.84
C THR A 30 -0.41 5.37 -7.66
N GLY A 31 0.62 4.76 -7.09
CA GLY A 31 1.89 4.56 -7.77
C GLY A 31 2.73 5.81 -7.96
N SER A 32 3.93 5.61 -8.51
CA SER A 32 4.81 6.69 -8.91
C SER A 32 4.30 7.39 -10.18
N LEU A 33 4.69 8.64 -10.37
CA LEU A 33 4.27 9.47 -11.51
C LEU A 33 4.54 8.80 -12.86
N PHE A 34 5.59 8.00 -12.94
CA PHE A 34 5.95 7.25 -14.15
C PHE A 34 4.81 6.33 -14.66
N TYR A 35 4.00 5.79 -13.75
CA TYR A 35 2.92 4.87 -14.10
C TYR A 35 1.58 5.54 -14.41
N TYR A 36 1.48 6.86 -14.32
CA TYR A 36 0.22 7.56 -14.58
C TYR A 36 -0.45 7.19 -15.92
N PRO A 37 0.29 7.14 -17.06
CA PRO A 37 -0.32 6.76 -18.33
C PRO A 37 -0.93 5.35 -18.35
N MET A 38 -0.37 4.42 -17.56
CA MET A 38 -0.90 3.06 -17.44
C MET A 38 -2.15 3.01 -16.56
N ILE A 39 -2.16 3.82 -15.49
CA ILE A 39 -3.31 3.98 -14.61
C ILE A 39 -4.47 4.59 -15.41
N GLU A 40 -4.20 5.68 -16.12
CA GLU A 40 -5.18 6.37 -16.98
C GLU A 40 -5.78 5.42 -18.03
N LYS A 41 -4.93 4.69 -18.75
CA LYS A 41 -5.38 3.67 -19.71
C LYS A 41 -6.29 2.63 -19.04
N HIS A 42 -5.94 2.15 -17.84
CA HIS A 42 -6.77 1.18 -17.11
C HIS A 42 -8.12 1.79 -16.70
N VAL A 43 -8.11 3.02 -16.20
CA VAL A 43 -9.32 3.77 -15.84
C VAL A 43 -10.22 3.94 -17.07
N GLU A 44 -9.66 4.22 -18.24
CA GLU A 44 -10.40 4.31 -19.51
C GLU A 44 -10.96 2.96 -19.95
N GLU A 45 -10.15 1.89 -19.93
CA GLU A 45 -10.55 0.51 -20.29
C GLU A 45 -11.77 0.05 -19.49
N TYR A 46 -11.82 0.40 -18.19
CA TYR A 46 -12.93 0.05 -17.30
C TYR A 46 -14.01 1.13 -17.23
N ASN A 47 -13.89 2.20 -18.05
CA ASN A 47 -14.81 3.34 -18.08
C ASN A 47 -15.09 3.92 -16.68
N ILE A 48 -14.07 4.02 -15.85
CA ILE A 48 -14.14 4.58 -14.50
C ILE A 48 -14.27 6.11 -14.63
N LYS A 49 -15.40 6.66 -14.22
CA LYS A 49 -15.66 8.11 -14.23
C LYS A 49 -15.75 8.70 -12.83
N HIS A 50 -15.94 7.85 -11.86
CA HIS A 50 -16.13 8.18 -10.47
C HIS A 50 -15.32 7.23 -9.59
N ILE A 51 -14.63 7.77 -8.63
CA ILE A 51 -13.81 7.06 -7.65
C ILE A 51 -14.41 7.34 -6.27
N ASP A 52 -14.95 6.32 -5.63
CA ASP A 52 -15.59 6.46 -4.31
C ASP A 52 -14.58 6.96 -3.27
N PHE A 53 -13.37 6.46 -3.34
CA PHE A 53 -12.27 6.98 -2.52
C PHE A 53 -10.89 6.58 -3.06
N ILE A 54 -9.89 7.33 -2.60
CA ILE A 54 -8.48 6.96 -2.65
C ILE A 54 -8.02 6.74 -1.22
N LEU A 55 -7.35 5.63 -0.95
CA LEU A 55 -6.69 5.33 0.32
C LEU A 55 -5.19 5.29 0.09
N LEU A 56 -4.48 6.21 0.73
CA LEU A 56 -3.01 6.24 0.73
C LEU A 56 -2.49 5.49 1.95
N THR A 57 -1.65 4.47 1.73
CA THR A 57 -1.07 3.68 2.82
C THR A 57 -0.01 4.46 3.59
N HIS A 58 0.86 5.18 2.92
CA HIS A 58 1.89 6.05 3.49
C HIS A 58 2.41 7.06 2.45
N TYR A 59 3.17 8.07 2.89
CA TYR A 59 3.54 9.18 2.05
C TYR A 59 4.93 8.99 1.39
N HIS A 60 5.05 8.00 0.48
CA HIS A 60 6.18 7.85 -0.42
C HIS A 60 5.78 8.05 -1.89
N THR A 61 6.70 8.54 -2.71
CA THR A 61 6.46 8.91 -4.12
C THR A 61 5.94 7.76 -4.99
N ASP A 62 6.29 6.55 -4.66
CA ASP A 62 5.85 5.33 -5.35
C ASP A 62 4.46 4.84 -4.90
N HIS A 63 3.79 5.60 -4.01
CA HIS A 63 2.43 5.38 -3.55
C HIS A 63 1.50 6.55 -3.81
N TYR A 64 1.93 7.81 -3.57
CA TYR A 64 1.03 8.97 -3.60
C TYR A 64 1.04 9.77 -4.90
N SER A 65 2.03 9.59 -5.79
CA SER A 65 2.35 10.59 -6.82
C SER A 65 1.24 10.93 -7.79
N ASN A 66 0.26 10.06 -7.97
CA ASN A 66 -0.84 10.30 -8.91
C ASN A 66 -2.15 10.74 -8.24
N ILE A 67 -2.19 10.91 -6.91
CA ILE A 67 -3.41 11.33 -6.19
C ILE A 67 -3.94 12.65 -6.74
N LYS A 68 -3.07 13.66 -6.85
CA LYS A 68 -3.44 14.99 -7.37
C LYS A 68 -4.06 14.87 -8.77
N SER A 69 -3.39 14.18 -9.68
CA SER A 69 -3.88 14.00 -11.05
C SER A 69 -5.23 13.27 -11.12
N LEU A 70 -5.43 12.27 -10.26
CA LEU A 70 -6.71 11.56 -10.19
C LEU A 70 -7.82 12.47 -9.68
N ILE A 71 -7.58 13.30 -8.67
CA ILE A 71 -8.54 14.27 -8.13
C ILE A 71 -8.91 15.33 -9.18
N GLU A 72 -7.92 15.81 -9.94
CA GLU A 72 -8.11 16.86 -10.95
C GLU A 72 -8.84 16.35 -12.22
N ASN A 73 -8.69 15.07 -12.58
CA ASN A 73 -9.23 14.51 -13.82
C ASN A 73 -10.50 13.65 -13.62
N TYR A 74 -10.76 13.19 -12.40
CA TYR A 74 -11.91 12.35 -12.09
C TYR A 74 -12.66 12.86 -10.87
N LYS A 75 -13.94 12.51 -10.78
CA LYS A 75 -14.67 12.77 -9.54
C LYS A 75 -14.20 11.79 -8.48
N VAL A 76 -13.52 12.29 -7.46
CA VAL A 76 -13.10 11.55 -6.25
C VAL A 76 -13.91 12.05 -5.07
N ASP A 77 -14.65 11.16 -4.40
CA ASP A 77 -15.45 11.59 -3.25
C ASP A 77 -14.61 11.79 -2.00
N LYS A 78 -13.66 10.86 -1.72
CA LYS A 78 -12.90 10.86 -0.48
C LYS A 78 -11.43 10.54 -0.70
N LEU A 79 -10.58 11.13 0.14
CA LEU A 79 -9.17 10.78 0.26
C LEU A 79 -8.89 10.39 1.72
N TYR A 80 -8.60 9.10 1.96
CA TYR A 80 -8.15 8.60 3.25
C TYR A 80 -6.62 8.60 3.27
N MET A 81 -6.03 9.24 4.25
CA MET A 81 -4.57 9.31 4.39
C MET A 81 -4.20 9.63 5.84
N LYS A 82 -2.92 9.67 6.13
CA LYS A 82 -2.37 10.17 7.39
C LYS A 82 -1.76 11.56 7.18
N HIS A 83 -1.63 12.33 8.25
CA HIS A 83 -0.85 13.55 8.20
C HIS A 83 0.61 13.23 7.86
N TYR A 84 1.22 14.08 7.05
CA TYR A 84 2.63 14.01 6.73
C TYR A 84 3.40 15.13 7.45
N TYR A 85 4.43 14.78 8.18
CA TYR A 85 5.16 15.71 9.04
C TYR A 85 6.57 16.04 8.54
N ALA A 86 6.99 15.47 7.40
CA ALA A 86 8.29 15.70 6.81
C ALA A 86 9.47 15.46 7.79
N ILE A 87 9.43 14.37 8.53
CA ILE A 87 10.44 14.00 9.54
C ILE A 87 11.28 12.79 9.15
N GLU A 88 11.17 12.35 7.91
CA GLU A 88 11.87 11.18 7.43
C GLU A 88 13.38 11.34 7.49
N GLY A 89 14.07 10.28 7.84
CA GLY A 89 15.53 10.20 7.78
C GLY A 89 16.04 10.20 6.33
N SER A 90 17.32 10.02 6.13
CA SER A 90 17.95 10.09 4.81
C SER A 90 17.24 9.24 3.75
N THR A 91 16.60 9.88 2.80
CA THR A 91 15.94 9.27 1.63
C THR A 91 16.83 9.35 0.39
N GLY A 92 18.02 9.98 0.49
CA GLY A 92 18.72 10.51 -0.64
C GLY A 92 19.65 9.55 -1.37
N SER A 93 19.32 9.28 -2.60
CA SER A 93 20.25 8.89 -3.67
C SER A 93 20.49 10.05 -4.66
N GLY A 94 20.48 11.29 -4.22
CA GLY A 94 20.61 12.44 -5.11
C GLY A 94 21.55 13.51 -4.63
N SER A 95 21.75 14.54 -5.46
CA SER A 95 22.49 15.76 -5.15
C SER A 95 21.71 16.73 -4.25
N GLU A 96 20.46 16.42 -3.95
CA GLU A 96 19.56 17.22 -3.12
C GLU A 96 19.86 16.95 -1.63
N SER A 97 19.87 18.00 -0.82
CA SER A 97 19.98 17.82 0.62
C SER A 97 18.69 17.18 1.17
N ASN A 98 18.80 16.46 2.28
CA ASN A 98 17.62 15.86 2.93
C ASN A 98 16.58 16.93 3.31
N GLU A 99 17.01 18.11 3.66
CA GLU A 99 16.14 19.23 4.03
C GLU A 99 15.37 19.75 2.82
N GLU A 100 16.02 19.91 1.67
CA GLU A 100 15.37 20.31 0.41
C GLU A 100 14.37 19.25 -0.05
N TYR A 101 14.75 17.96 0.01
CA TYR A 101 13.86 16.85 -0.30
C TYR A 101 12.59 16.91 0.56
N LEU A 102 12.72 16.99 1.89
CA LEU A 102 11.57 17.02 2.80
C LEU A 102 10.70 18.26 2.59
N ALA A 103 11.30 19.41 2.33
CA ALA A 103 10.55 20.63 2.01
C ALA A 103 9.76 20.47 0.69
N ASN A 104 10.33 19.83 -0.31
CA ASN A 104 9.68 19.54 -1.58
C ASN A 104 8.53 18.56 -1.40
N GLU A 105 8.72 17.48 -0.63
CA GLU A 105 7.66 16.50 -0.34
C GLU A 105 6.52 17.12 0.47
N PHE A 106 6.83 18.00 1.43
CA PHE A 106 5.81 18.71 2.18
C PHE A 106 5.01 19.70 1.32
N ARG A 107 5.66 20.32 0.33
CA ARG A 107 4.98 21.16 -0.66
C ARG A 107 3.98 20.32 -1.49
N LYS A 108 4.40 19.16 -2.00
CA LYS A 108 3.53 18.26 -2.77
C LYS A 108 2.35 17.75 -1.94
N TYR A 109 2.59 17.45 -0.65
CA TYR A 109 1.52 17.09 0.28
C TYR A 109 0.46 18.20 0.37
N ASN A 110 0.87 19.46 0.53
CA ASN A 110 -0.06 20.58 0.56
C ASN A 110 -0.77 20.77 -0.78
N GLU A 111 -0.10 20.57 -1.91
CA GLU A 111 -0.74 20.62 -3.24
C GLU A 111 -1.85 19.57 -3.40
N ILE A 112 -1.68 18.37 -2.83
CA ILE A 112 -2.74 17.35 -2.80
C ILE A 112 -3.93 17.84 -1.98
N LEU A 113 -3.70 18.42 -0.81
CA LEU A 113 -4.77 18.97 0.06
C LEU A 113 -5.50 20.14 -0.60
N ASP A 114 -4.77 21.03 -1.28
CA ASP A 114 -5.34 22.16 -2.02
C ASP A 114 -6.21 21.65 -3.20
N SER A 115 -5.73 20.68 -3.96
CA SER A 115 -6.53 20.05 -5.04
C SER A 115 -7.77 19.35 -4.48
N ALA A 116 -7.64 18.60 -3.36
CA ALA A 116 -8.78 17.96 -2.73
C ALA A 116 -9.86 18.98 -2.35
N LYS A 117 -9.45 20.12 -1.79
CA LYS A 117 -10.36 21.22 -1.46
C LYS A 117 -10.99 21.85 -2.70
N GLU A 118 -10.20 22.11 -3.75
CA GLU A 118 -10.66 22.74 -4.99
C GLU A 118 -11.70 21.87 -5.71
N TYR A 119 -11.47 20.57 -5.76
CA TYR A 119 -12.33 19.61 -6.45
C TYR A 119 -13.38 18.95 -5.56
N ASN A 120 -13.56 19.43 -4.31
CA ASN A 120 -14.53 18.95 -3.33
C ASN A 120 -14.35 17.45 -2.99
N THR A 121 -13.13 16.98 -2.89
CA THR A 121 -12.78 15.68 -2.32
C THR A 121 -12.67 15.81 -0.81
N GLU A 122 -13.44 15.04 -0.05
CA GLU A 122 -13.37 15.01 1.43
C GLU A 122 -12.07 14.32 1.88
N VAL A 123 -11.20 15.04 2.61
CA VAL A 123 -9.99 14.45 3.19
C VAL A 123 -10.28 13.93 4.59
N ILE A 124 -9.96 12.66 4.84
CA ILE A 124 -10.15 11.98 6.12
C ILE A 124 -8.81 11.49 6.63
N PHE A 125 -8.36 12.07 7.74
CA PHE A 125 -7.11 11.70 8.37
C PHE A 125 -7.30 10.51 9.31
N ILE A 126 -6.73 9.37 8.94
CA ILE A 126 -6.90 8.09 9.65
C ILE A 126 -6.17 8.09 10.99
N ASP A 127 -5.05 8.82 11.08
CA ASP A 127 -4.27 8.96 12.30
C ASP A 127 -4.97 9.75 13.41
N GLU A 128 -6.11 10.37 13.13
CA GLU A 128 -7.02 10.93 14.12
C GLU A 128 -8.01 9.89 14.69
N ALA A 129 -8.03 8.68 14.09
CA ALA A 129 -8.93 7.63 14.53
C ALA A 129 -8.57 7.10 15.92
N LYS A 130 -9.60 6.74 16.68
CA LYS A 130 -9.43 6.18 18.01
C LYS A 130 -8.85 4.75 17.91
N ASP A 131 -7.93 4.42 18.80
CA ASP A 131 -7.35 3.08 18.95
C ASP A 131 -6.54 2.61 17.72
N ASN A 132 -6.07 3.53 16.84
CA ASN A 132 -5.30 3.23 15.64
C ASN A 132 -6.03 2.25 14.71
N TYR A 133 -7.34 2.37 14.63
CA TYR A 133 -8.22 1.49 13.87
C TYR A 133 -9.33 2.30 13.20
N TYR A 134 -9.59 2.01 11.92
CA TYR A 134 -10.65 2.64 11.14
C TYR A 134 -11.33 1.63 10.22
N GLU A 135 -12.61 1.79 9.93
CA GLU A 135 -13.35 0.94 9.00
C GLU A 135 -13.93 1.76 7.84
N ILE A 136 -13.73 1.28 6.64
CA ILE A 136 -14.38 1.81 5.43
C ILE A 136 -15.36 0.75 4.92
N ASN A 137 -16.61 1.12 4.77
CA ASN A 137 -17.60 0.29 4.09
C ASN A 137 -17.60 0.60 2.60
N PHE A 138 -17.06 -0.33 1.81
CA PHE A 138 -17.05 -0.23 0.36
C PHE A 138 -18.04 -1.24 -0.23
N GLN A 139 -19.23 -0.77 -0.56
CA GLN A 139 -20.29 -1.57 -1.19
C GLN A 139 -20.62 -2.87 -0.41
N GLY A 140 -20.63 -2.79 0.92
CA GLY A 140 -20.86 -3.93 1.80
C GLY A 140 -19.61 -4.75 2.16
N ASN A 141 -18.47 -4.47 1.53
CA ASN A 141 -17.17 -5.02 1.92
C ASN A 141 -16.54 -4.08 2.96
N ILE A 142 -16.13 -4.61 4.09
CA ILE A 142 -15.46 -3.81 5.13
C ILE A 142 -13.96 -3.88 4.93
N LEU A 143 -13.34 -2.72 4.73
CA LEU A 143 -11.90 -2.55 4.78
C LEU A 143 -11.55 -2.15 6.21
N GLU A 144 -10.85 -2.99 6.91
CA GLU A 144 -10.33 -2.72 8.25
C GLU A 144 -8.91 -2.16 8.13
N LEU A 145 -8.73 -0.93 8.57
CA LEU A 145 -7.47 -0.21 8.50
C LEU A 145 -6.79 -0.30 9.87
N TYR A 146 -5.59 -0.85 9.88
CA TYR A 146 -4.76 -0.97 11.06
C TYR A 146 -3.57 -0.03 10.92
N ASP A 147 -3.53 0.98 11.76
CA ASP A 147 -2.46 1.96 11.76
C ASP A 147 -1.34 1.55 12.73
N THR A 148 -0.14 1.99 12.42
CA THR A 148 0.94 2.05 13.39
C THR A 148 0.62 3.13 14.43
N ASP A 149 1.07 2.97 15.66
CA ASP A 149 0.81 3.90 16.74
C ASP A 149 1.39 5.30 16.42
N ASN A 150 0.52 6.33 16.31
CA ASN A 150 0.91 7.73 16.11
C ASN A 150 1.89 8.29 17.16
N LYS A 151 2.09 7.59 18.27
CA LYS A 151 3.14 7.94 19.23
C LYS A 151 4.52 8.01 18.59
N LEU A 152 4.74 7.26 17.50
CA LEU A 152 6.00 7.27 16.78
C LEU A 152 6.29 8.60 16.13
N TYR A 153 5.34 9.19 15.39
CA TYR A 153 5.51 10.54 14.85
C TYR A 153 5.83 11.56 15.93
N LYS A 154 5.16 11.48 17.08
CA LYS A 154 5.42 12.36 18.22
C LYS A 154 6.84 12.17 18.75
N LEU A 155 7.34 10.94 18.86
CA LEU A 155 8.70 10.69 19.31
C LEU A 155 9.76 11.29 18.37
N TYR A 156 9.56 11.19 17.06
CA TYR A 156 10.52 11.71 16.08
C TYR A 156 10.38 13.22 15.82
N SER A 157 9.21 13.79 16.02
CA SER A 157 8.95 15.22 15.81
C SER A 157 9.08 16.08 17.08
N ASP A 158 9.16 15.48 18.26
CA ASP A 158 9.33 16.23 19.53
C ASP A 158 10.80 16.56 19.77
N PRO A 159 11.18 17.86 19.78
CA PRO A 159 12.55 18.31 20.07
C PRO A 159 13.14 17.81 21.40
N ASN A 160 12.29 17.41 22.33
CA ASN A 160 12.72 16.91 23.65
C ASN A 160 12.87 15.37 23.67
N SER A 161 12.52 14.68 22.60
CA SER A 161 12.66 13.24 22.50
C SER A 161 14.09 12.84 22.16
N GLU A 162 14.56 11.75 22.74
CA GLU A 162 15.85 11.14 22.37
C GLU A 162 15.89 10.67 20.91
N TYR A 163 14.73 10.51 20.28
CA TYR A 163 14.59 10.10 18.87
C TYR A 163 14.51 11.29 17.90
N TYR A 164 14.44 12.51 18.40
CA TYR A 164 14.41 13.71 17.58
C TYR A 164 15.66 13.81 16.68
N ASN A 165 15.45 14.05 15.38
CA ASN A 165 16.52 14.09 14.37
C ASN A 165 17.34 12.81 14.23
N GLN A 166 16.93 11.70 14.81
CA GLN A 166 17.56 10.43 14.45
C GLN A 166 17.19 10.10 12.99
N LYS A 167 18.22 9.99 12.14
CA LYS A 167 18.13 9.71 10.69
C LYS A 167 17.65 8.28 10.37
N ARG A 168 16.70 7.74 11.13
CA ARG A 168 16.25 6.34 11.03
C ARG A 168 14.74 6.18 10.88
N PHE A 169 13.98 7.25 10.92
CA PHE A 169 12.56 7.18 10.63
C PHE A 169 12.37 7.02 9.12
N SER A 170 11.53 6.09 8.73
CA SER A 170 11.07 5.90 7.36
C SER A 170 9.56 5.90 7.34
N GLU A 171 8.97 6.58 6.38
CA GLU A 171 7.52 6.58 6.15
C GLU A 171 6.96 5.16 5.97
N ASN A 172 7.77 4.19 5.53
CA ASN A 172 7.37 2.78 5.46
C ASN A 172 6.85 2.24 6.79
N ILE A 173 7.44 2.67 7.92
CA ILE A 173 6.99 2.27 9.26
C ILE A 173 5.57 2.78 9.53
N ASN A 174 5.21 3.88 8.90
CA ASN A 174 3.93 4.57 9.05
C ASN A 174 2.82 4.01 8.15
N SER A 175 3.08 2.93 7.43
CA SER A 175 2.11 2.32 6.53
C SER A 175 0.85 1.84 7.25
N ILE A 176 -0.29 2.11 6.63
CA ILE A 176 -1.58 1.55 7.02
C ILE A 176 -1.67 0.14 6.44
N ALA A 177 -1.90 -0.83 7.30
CA ALA A 177 -2.23 -2.19 6.85
C ALA A 177 -3.74 -2.33 6.68
N ILE A 178 -4.16 -2.96 5.58
CA ILE A 178 -5.56 -3.11 5.22
C ILE A 178 -5.90 -4.59 5.26
N PHE A 179 -6.91 -4.95 6.05
CA PHE A 179 -7.50 -6.28 6.06
C PHE A 179 -8.91 -6.23 5.49
N ILE A 180 -9.22 -7.19 4.60
CA ILE A 180 -10.54 -7.32 4.02
C ILE A 180 -10.98 -8.78 4.13
N LYS A 181 -12.20 -9.00 4.61
CA LYS A 181 -12.82 -10.32 4.62
C LYS A 181 -14.05 -10.30 3.73
N VAL A 182 -14.02 -11.13 2.68
CA VAL A 182 -15.15 -11.33 1.76
C VAL A 182 -15.63 -12.76 1.90
N ASN A 183 -16.80 -12.95 2.49
CA ASN A 183 -17.29 -14.26 2.90
C ASN A 183 -16.26 -14.97 3.82
N ASN A 184 -15.64 -16.06 3.37
CA ASN A 184 -14.59 -16.78 4.11
C ASN A 184 -13.17 -16.50 3.59
N ASN A 185 -13.03 -15.67 2.56
CA ASN A 185 -11.74 -15.35 1.95
C ASN A 185 -11.16 -14.09 2.57
N THR A 186 -9.86 -14.05 2.72
CA THR A 186 -9.12 -12.99 3.44
C THR A 186 -8.05 -12.36 2.59
N VAL A 187 -7.93 -11.05 2.69
CA VAL A 187 -6.93 -10.24 1.99
C VAL A 187 -6.18 -9.40 2.99
N PHE A 188 -4.86 -9.33 2.84
CA PHE A 188 -4.01 -8.43 3.60
C PHE A 188 -3.12 -7.63 2.65
N LEU A 189 -3.29 -6.31 2.67
CA LEU A 189 -2.50 -5.35 1.93
C LEU A 189 -1.67 -4.56 2.95
N GLY A 190 -0.38 -4.82 3.00
CA GLY A 190 0.47 -4.30 4.08
C GLY A 190 1.12 -2.94 3.78
N GLY A 191 0.85 -2.32 2.61
CA GLY A 191 1.63 -1.18 2.15
C GLY A 191 3.12 -1.53 2.15
N ASP A 192 3.94 -0.69 2.74
CA ASP A 192 5.38 -0.92 2.91
C ASP A 192 5.77 -1.20 4.36
N ALA A 193 4.78 -1.62 5.17
CA ALA A 193 4.99 -1.93 6.57
C ALA A 193 6.19 -2.85 6.79
N THR A 194 7.04 -2.50 7.75
CA THR A 194 8.27 -3.23 8.02
C THR A 194 8.15 -4.09 9.28
N CYS A 195 8.76 -5.30 9.24
CA CYS A 195 8.82 -6.19 10.40
C CYS A 195 10.07 -6.02 11.25
N SER A 196 11.20 -5.62 10.64
CA SER A 196 12.50 -5.90 11.24
C SER A 196 13.52 -4.76 11.22
N VAL A 197 13.20 -3.59 10.71
CA VAL A 197 14.24 -2.62 10.29
C VAL A 197 14.59 -1.58 11.33
N THR A 198 14.25 -1.76 12.61
CA THR A 198 14.63 -0.75 13.59
C THR A 198 15.31 -1.34 14.82
N ASP A 199 16.30 -0.62 15.32
CA ASP A 199 16.88 -0.88 16.64
C ASP A 199 15.92 -0.48 17.78
N ILE A 200 14.80 0.16 17.44
CA ILE A 200 13.78 0.61 18.38
C ILE A 200 12.84 -0.56 18.67
N VAL A 201 12.88 -1.03 19.90
CA VAL A 201 12.16 -2.24 20.35
C VAL A 201 10.65 -2.12 20.12
N GLU A 202 10.09 -0.93 20.33
CA GLU A 202 8.66 -0.64 20.16
C GLU A 202 8.18 -0.81 18.72
N LEU A 203 9.09 -0.61 17.76
CA LEU A 203 8.79 -0.72 16.33
C LEU A 203 8.99 -2.12 15.76
N LYS A 204 9.65 -2.99 16.51
CA LYS A 204 9.85 -4.38 16.08
C LYS A 204 8.52 -5.11 15.98
N GLY A 205 8.34 -5.78 14.85
CA GLY A 205 7.20 -6.67 14.64
C GLY A 205 5.84 -5.96 14.58
N LEU A 206 5.77 -4.68 14.19
CA LEU A 206 4.49 -3.98 14.05
C LEU A 206 3.52 -4.73 13.16
N THR A 207 3.96 -5.20 11.99
CA THR A 207 3.11 -5.97 11.08
C THR A 207 2.64 -7.28 11.72
N LEU A 208 3.49 -7.94 12.52
CA LEU A 208 3.10 -9.15 13.27
C LEU A 208 2.05 -8.83 14.34
N LYS A 209 2.21 -7.72 15.05
CA LYS A 209 1.22 -7.26 16.05
C LYS A 209 -0.12 -6.92 15.42
N MET A 210 -0.12 -6.32 14.23
CA MET A 210 -1.35 -6.08 13.46
C MET A 210 -2.04 -7.39 13.10
N LEU A 211 -1.30 -8.36 12.57
CA LEU A 211 -1.84 -9.69 12.25
C LEU A 211 -2.37 -10.41 13.50
N ASP A 212 -1.73 -10.27 14.65
CA ASP A 212 -2.26 -10.84 15.91
C ASP A 212 -3.64 -10.28 16.25
N LYS A 213 -3.82 -8.96 16.11
CA LYS A 213 -5.13 -8.31 16.32
C LYS A 213 -6.18 -8.82 15.33
N ILE A 214 -5.82 -8.90 14.03
CA ILE A 214 -6.70 -9.40 12.96
C ILE A 214 -7.09 -10.84 13.25
N TYR A 215 -6.13 -11.70 13.55
CA TYR A 215 -6.38 -13.14 13.79
C TYR A 215 -7.27 -13.37 15.01
N ALA A 216 -7.02 -12.64 16.08
CA ALA A 216 -7.86 -12.70 17.27
C ALA A 216 -9.30 -12.23 17.00
N LYS A 217 -9.46 -11.11 16.27
CA LYS A 217 -10.79 -10.53 15.95
C LYS A 217 -11.61 -11.46 15.07
N HIS A 218 -11.00 -12.09 14.06
CA HIS A 218 -11.68 -12.87 13.04
C HIS A 218 -11.64 -14.38 13.27
N ASN A 219 -10.94 -14.84 14.32
CA ASN A 219 -10.72 -16.25 14.62
C ASN A 219 -10.15 -17.00 13.39
N ILE A 220 -9.10 -16.45 12.78
CA ILE A 220 -8.38 -17.00 11.65
C ILE A 220 -6.90 -17.19 11.99
N ASN A 221 -6.16 -17.89 11.16
CA ASN A 221 -4.73 -18.15 11.36
C ASN A 221 -3.92 -18.12 10.05
N THR A 222 -4.56 -17.75 8.96
CA THR A 222 -3.95 -17.63 7.63
C THR A 222 -4.58 -16.49 6.84
N ILE A 223 -3.92 -16.06 5.79
CA ILE A 223 -4.40 -15.06 4.82
C ILE A 223 -4.42 -15.73 3.44
N ASP A 224 -5.50 -15.55 2.66
CA ASP A 224 -5.56 -16.11 1.32
C ASP A 224 -4.76 -15.28 0.32
N ILE A 225 -4.98 -13.96 0.28
CA ILE A 225 -4.30 -13.03 -0.63
C ILE A 225 -3.45 -12.07 0.18
N TYR A 226 -2.17 -12.06 -0.09
CA TYR A 226 -1.20 -11.15 0.50
C TYR A 226 -0.54 -10.28 -0.57
N LYS A 227 -0.66 -8.95 -0.47
CA LYS A 227 0.24 -8.04 -1.18
C LYS A 227 1.49 -7.87 -0.34
N SER A 228 2.63 -8.29 -0.86
CA SER A 228 3.87 -8.29 -0.09
C SER A 228 4.25 -6.89 0.35
N CYS A 229 4.65 -6.74 1.59
CA CYS A 229 5.12 -5.46 2.10
C CYS A 229 6.34 -4.98 1.34
N HIS A 230 6.40 -3.67 1.08
CA HIS A 230 7.54 -2.99 0.48
C HIS A 230 8.01 -3.68 -0.82
N HIS A 231 7.08 -3.93 -1.73
CA HIS A 231 7.30 -4.53 -3.05
C HIS A 231 8.11 -5.84 -3.02
N GLY A 232 8.04 -6.57 -1.92
CA GLY A 232 8.89 -7.74 -1.69
C GLY A 232 10.29 -7.41 -1.19
N GLY A 233 10.58 -6.16 -0.84
CA GLY A 233 11.89 -5.68 -0.43
C GLY A 233 12.50 -6.42 0.76
N GLY A 234 13.81 -6.37 0.83
CA GLY A 234 14.57 -7.04 1.88
C GLY A 234 14.24 -6.54 3.28
N GLY A 235 14.17 -7.45 4.23
CA GLY A 235 13.93 -7.15 5.64
C GLY A 235 12.47 -6.94 6.04
N THR A 236 11.55 -6.83 5.09
CA THR A 236 10.12 -6.63 5.37
C THR A 236 9.34 -7.94 5.41
N ASN A 237 9.64 -8.87 4.49
CA ASN A 237 8.96 -10.16 4.39
C ASN A 237 9.80 -11.25 5.07
N THR A 238 9.94 -11.15 6.40
CA THR A 238 10.71 -12.12 7.20
C THR A 238 10.05 -13.51 7.16
N LEU A 239 10.83 -14.57 7.44
CA LEU A 239 10.28 -15.91 7.55
C LEU A 239 9.14 -15.98 8.58
N GLU A 240 9.31 -15.32 9.73
CA GLU A 240 8.28 -15.24 10.78
C GLU A 240 6.96 -14.64 10.27
N LEU A 241 7.04 -13.54 9.50
CA LEU A 241 5.85 -12.93 8.87
C LEU A 241 5.21 -13.90 7.87
N CYS A 242 6.01 -14.50 6.99
CA CYS A 242 5.52 -15.43 5.99
C CYS A 242 4.88 -16.68 6.63
N GLU A 243 5.48 -17.23 7.69
CA GLU A 243 4.91 -18.36 8.45
C GLU A 243 3.61 -18.01 9.17
N LYS A 244 3.47 -16.76 9.61
CA LYS A 244 2.23 -16.27 10.20
C LYS A 244 1.14 -16.08 9.14
N LEU A 245 1.47 -15.51 7.99
CA LEU A 245 0.53 -15.30 6.88
C LEU A 245 0.12 -16.62 6.23
N LYS A 246 1.04 -17.51 5.94
CA LYS A 246 0.82 -18.75 5.15
C LYS A 246 -0.04 -18.51 3.91
N ALA A 247 0.25 -17.40 3.23
CA ALA A 247 -0.56 -16.92 2.13
C ALA A 247 -0.70 -17.97 1.02
N LYS A 248 -1.89 -18.02 0.41
CA LYS A 248 -2.14 -18.84 -0.76
C LYS A 248 -1.65 -18.15 -2.04
N TYR A 249 -1.92 -16.85 -2.13
CA TYR A 249 -1.45 -15.98 -3.21
C TYR A 249 -0.64 -14.85 -2.62
N CYS A 250 0.54 -14.59 -3.18
CA CYS A 250 1.37 -13.46 -2.80
C CYS A 250 1.65 -12.60 -4.02
N ILE A 251 1.10 -11.41 -4.05
CA ILE A 251 1.35 -10.43 -5.10
C ILE A 251 2.59 -9.61 -4.72
N ILE A 252 3.54 -9.49 -5.64
CA ILE A 252 4.75 -8.71 -5.46
C ILE A 252 4.80 -7.64 -6.56
N THR A 253 4.69 -6.39 -6.17
CA THR A 253 4.72 -5.23 -7.08
C THR A 253 6.15 -4.90 -7.49
N ASN A 254 6.78 -5.90 -8.15
CA ASN A 254 8.17 -5.87 -8.56
C ASN A 254 8.44 -6.85 -9.71
N THR A 255 9.69 -6.85 -10.21
CA THR A 255 10.10 -7.76 -11.27
C THR A 255 10.50 -9.12 -10.74
N ALA A 256 10.11 -10.19 -11.44
CA ALA A 256 10.55 -11.55 -11.15
C ALA A 256 12.08 -11.67 -11.12
N ARG A 257 12.78 -10.88 -11.94
CA ARG A 257 14.25 -10.90 -12.05
C ARG A 257 14.98 -10.58 -10.74
N TRP A 258 14.37 -9.77 -9.85
CA TRP A 258 14.98 -9.40 -8.57
C TRP A 258 14.66 -10.39 -7.46
N LEU A 259 13.59 -11.18 -7.62
CA LEU A 259 13.11 -12.11 -6.58
C LEU A 259 14.13 -13.22 -6.27
N ASP A 260 14.91 -13.66 -7.25
CA ASP A 260 15.93 -14.70 -7.08
C ASP A 260 17.05 -14.29 -6.10
N ASN A 261 17.22 -12.97 -5.86
CA ASN A 261 18.26 -12.44 -4.99
C ASN A 261 17.73 -11.98 -3.61
N TRP A 262 16.42 -12.17 -3.36
CA TRP A 262 15.81 -11.69 -2.13
C TRP A 262 15.26 -12.82 -1.27
N PRO A 263 15.47 -12.73 0.08
CA PRO A 263 14.95 -13.73 1.00
C PRO A 263 13.43 -13.90 0.95
N THR A 264 12.70 -12.92 0.44
CA THR A 264 11.23 -12.92 0.38
C THR A 264 10.68 -14.14 -0.33
N TYR A 265 11.23 -14.49 -1.51
CA TYR A 265 10.78 -15.66 -2.27
C TYR A 265 10.97 -16.95 -1.47
N ASP A 266 12.16 -17.15 -0.94
CA ASP A 266 12.50 -18.32 -0.13
C ASP A 266 11.66 -18.40 1.15
N ASN A 267 11.44 -17.27 1.81
CA ASN A 267 10.63 -17.21 3.02
C ASN A 267 9.18 -17.59 2.76
N LEU A 268 8.59 -17.09 1.66
CA LEU A 268 7.24 -17.44 1.23
C LEU A 268 7.13 -18.94 0.94
N LYS A 269 8.08 -19.51 0.18
CA LYS A 269 8.09 -20.94 -0.15
C LYS A 269 8.35 -21.84 1.05
N LYS A 270 9.18 -21.42 2.00
CA LYS A 270 9.38 -22.14 3.26
C LYS A 270 8.13 -22.14 4.13
N ALA A 271 7.43 -21.02 4.17
CA ALA A 271 6.21 -20.86 4.96
C ALA A 271 5.01 -21.64 4.38
N ASN A 272 4.90 -21.67 3.05
CA ASN A 272 3.88 -22.43 2.30
C ASN A 272 4.46 -22.83 0.94
N ASP A 273 4.78 -24.10 0.74
CA ASP A 273 5.36 -24.64 -0.49
C ASP A 273 4.42 -24.51 -1.71
N LYS A 274 3.10 -24.38 -1.45
CA LYS A 274 2.05 -24.22 -2.45
C LYS A 274 1.70 -22.76 -2.75
N VAL A 275 2.38 -21.78 -2.14
CA VAL A 275 2.09 -20.36 -2.42
C VAL A 275 2.31 -20.05 -3.89
N GLU A 276 1.34 -19.37 -4.49
CA GLU A 276 1.48 -18.78 -5.82
C GLU A 276 2.06 -17.37 -5.66
N ILE A 277 3.30 -17.17 -6.14
CA ILE A 277 4.00 -15.88 -6.10
C ILE A 277 3.81 -15.21 -7.46
N LEU A 278 3.22 -14.02 -7.43
CA LEU A 278 2.67 -13.31 -8.58
C LEU A 278 3.32 -11.92 -8.71
N PRO A 279 4.48 -11.81 -9.39
CA PRO A 279 5.10 -10.52 -9.67
C PRO A 279 4.31 -9.75 -10.72
N THR A 280 4.19 -8.43 -10.56
CA THR A 280 3.42 -7.57 -11.45
C THR A 280 4.21 -7.06 -12.66
N ASP A 281 5.46 -7.47 -12.84
CA ASP A 281 6.22 -7.10 -14.02
C ASP A 281 5.58 -7.65 -15.31
N HIS A 282 5.36 -6.79 -16.30
CA HIS A 282 4.76 -7.11 -17.59
C HIS A 282 3.33 -7.67 -17.55
N GLN A 283 2.66 -7.62 -16.40
CA GLN A 283 1.30 -8.13 -16.26
C GLN A 283 0.57 -7.53 -15.07
N LYS A 284 -0.73 -7.37 -15.21
CA LYS A 284 -1.65 -7.04 -14.13
C LYS A 284 -2.47 -8.26 -13.75
N TYR A 285 -2.88 -8.32 -12.49
CA TYR A 285 -3.74 -9.38 -11.96
C TYR A 285 -5.06 -8.79 -11.51
N ILE A 286 -6.16 -9.43 -11.89
CA ILE A 286 -7.50 -9.08 -11.42
C ILE A 286 -8.04 -10.25 -10.63
N PHE A 287 -8.03 -10.13 -9.31
CA PHE A 287 -8.62 -11.09 -8.42
C PHE A 287 -10.12 -10.84 -8.29
N THR A 288 -10.91 -11.88 -8.43
CA THR A 288 -12.34 -11.89 -8.11
C THR A 288 -12.55 -12.73 -6.85
N ILE A 289 -13.09 -12.10 -5.82
CA ILE A 289 -13.27 -12.66 -4.49
C ILE A 289 -14.75 -12.71 -4.18
N GLU A 290 -15.29 -13.92 -4.15
CA GLU A 290 -16.68 -14.25 -3.82
C GLU A 290 -16.68 -15.40 -2.78
N ASP A 291 -17.38 -16.50 -3.03
CA ASP A 291 -17.27 -17.73 -2.24
C ASP A 291 -15.94 -18.44 -2.52
N LYS A 292 -15.37 -18.20 -3.69
CA LYS A 292 -14.05 -18.68 -4.11
C LYS A 292 -13.24 -17.52 -4.64
N ILE A 293 -11.93 -17.68 -4.57
CA ILE A 293 -10.97 -16.76 -5.19
C ILE A 293 -10.62 -17.30 -6.57
N THR A 294 -10.75 -16.44 -7.56
CA THR A 294 -10.22 -16.65 -8.92
C THR A 294 -9.42 -15.43 -9.34
N TYR A 295 -8.54 -15.56 -10.32
CA TYR A 295 -7.87 -14.39 -10.87
C TYR A 295 -7.61 -14.53 -12.37
N GLU A 296 -7.51 -13.39 -13.04
CA GLU A 296 -7.11 -13.24 -14.42
C GLU A 296 -5.72 -12.61 -14.49
N VAL A 297 -4.92 -13.06 -15.45
CA VAL A 297 -3.62 -12.48 -15.78
C VAL A 297 -3.74 -11.74 -17.09
N ILE A 298 -3.51 -10.44 -17.07
CA ILE A 298 -3.54 -9.60 -18.26
C ILE A 298 -2.12 -9.14 -18.55
N LYS A 299 -1.52 -9.67 -19.62
CA LYS A 299 -0.21 -9.22 -20.09
C LYS A 299 -0.30 -7.78 -20.54
N ASP A 300 0.59 -6.95 -20.08
CA ASP A 300 0.70 -5.55 -20.47
C ASP A 300 2.17 -5.19 -20.74
N GLU A 301 2.51 -5.13 -22.02
CA GLU A 301 3.87 -4.78 -22.47
C GLU A 301 4.07 -3.26 -22.55
N SER A 302 3.07 -2.45 -22.19
CA SER A 302 3.15 -0.98 -22.27
C SER A 302 4.26 -0.42 -21.40
N LEU A 303 4.59 -1.07 -20.28
CA LEU A 303 5.72 -0.72 -19.44
C LEU A 303 7.06 -0.85 -20.18
N PHE A 304 7.25 -1.92 -20.96
CA PHE A 304 8.46 -2.14 -21.74
C PHE A 304 8.63 -1.06 -22.81
N LEU A 305 7.54 -0.64 -23.42
CA LEU A 305 7.53 0.45 -24.42
C LEU A 305 7.83 1.81 -23.78
N LEU A 306 7.42 2.05 -22.53
CA LEU A 306 7.76 3.26 -21.78
C LEU A 306 9.23 3.28 -21.37
N LEU A 307 9.77 2.16 -20.89
CA LEU A 307 11.17 2.03 -20.50
C LEU A 307 12.14 2.08 -21.71
N SER A 308 11.70 1.65 -22.89
CA SER A 308 12.53 1.66 -24.10
C SER A 308 12.60 3.04 -24.80
N LYS A 309 11.78 4.01 -24.38
CA LYS A 309 11.75 5.39 -24.92
C LYS A 309 12.55 6.39 -24.10
N ASN A 310 13.04 5.99 -22.94
CA ASN A 310 13.94 6.76 -22.06
C ASN A 310 15.31 6.11 -21.99
#